data_38e2a281944f3f087a429b2f9c50ba91
#
_entry.id   38e2a281944f3f087a429b2f9c50ba91
#
_cell.length_a   1.000
_cell.length_b   1.000
_cell.length_c   1.000
_cell.angle_alpha   90.00
_cell.angle_beta   90.00
_cell.angle_gamma   90.00
#
_symmetry.space_group_name_H-M   'P 1'
#
loop_
_entity.id
_entity.type
_entity.pdbx_description
1 polymer ?
#
loop_
_entity_poly.entity_id
_entity_poly.type
_entity_poly.pdbx_seq_one_letter_code
_entity_poly.pdbx_strand_id
1 'polypeptide(L)'
;LGTFAEFVEATVAGLQHVPDGVALVGMQFEAHALELAYQAVVEIGALKDGERVLINGGGGGVGTFGLQLAKRQGCTVWGVDTGEKLKAMTAMGFDRVIDYKQQDFTQLGERFDLVVDAKTKRSAGELARALTLTGRYVTVGGDPGQLIALLFARWFGRRNMRILALKSNKNLDELAPLLSSGALKAVIDGPYTLHEAPRLIRRFGEGLHTGKVVLEVAGAE
;
A
#
# COMPACT_ATOMS: atom_id res chain seq x y z
N LEU A 1 19.04 5.95 -9.42
CA LEU A 1 18.86 5.35 -10.74
C LEU A 1 17.55 5.86 -11.31
N GLY A 2 17.62 6.63 -12.44
CA GLY A 2 16.43 7.16 -13.11
C GLY A 2 15.73 6.07 -13.89
N THR A 3 14.44 5.92 -13.68
CA THR A 3 13.58 4.96 -14.41
C THR A 3 12.72 5.63 -15.49
N PHE A 4 12.87 6.94 -15.66
CA PHE A 4 12.20 7.72 -16.72
C PHE A 4 13.13 7.88 -17.92
N ALA A 5 13.52 6.77 -18.56
CA ALA A 5 14.42 6.73 -19.68
C ALA A 5 14.15 5.50 -20.55
N GLU A 6 14.51 5.55 -21.83
CA GLU A 6 14.40 4.43 -22.75
C GLU A 6 15.31 3.26 -22.35
N PHE A 7 16.45 3.55 -21.72
CA PHE A 7 17.43 2.57 -21.26
C PHE A 7 17.78 2.80 -19.79
N VAL A 8 17.98 1.73 -19.05
CA VAL A 8 18.40 1.77 -17.65
C VAL A 8 19.55 0.77 -17.43
N GLU A 9 20.56 1.16 -16.67
CA GLU A 9 21.61 0.26 -16.21
C GLU A 9 21.19 -0.37 -14.88
N ALA A 10 21.25 -1.70 -14.80
CA ALA A 10 20.92 -2.45 -13.60
C ALA A 10 21.94 -3.58 -13.37
N THR A 11 22.18 -3.89 -12.11
CA THR A 11 23.01 -5.07 -11.76
C THR A 11 22.21 -6.35 -11.96
N VAL A 12 22.86 -7.45 -12.38
CA VAL A 12 22.22 -8.76 -12.57
C VAL A 12 21.50 -9.21 -11.29
N ALA A 13 22.07 -8.95 -10.12
CA ALA A 13 21.45 -9.27 -8.83
C ALA A 13 20.14 -8.48 -8.55
N GLY A 14 19.93 -7.36 -9.25
CA GLY A 14 18.71 -6.56 -9.17
C GLY A 14 17.67 -6.92 -10.23
N LEU A 15 17.97 -7.89 -11.11
CA LEU A 15 17.05 -8.34 -12.15
C LEU A 15 16.33 -9.62 -11.72
N GLN A 16 15.07 -9.70 -12.09
CA GLN A 16 14.28 -10.92 -11.93
C GLN A 16 13.58 -11.29 -13.22
N HIS A 17 13.43 -12.58 -13.45
CA HIS A 17 12.70 -13.10 -14.59
C HIS A 17 11.20 -12.80 -14.41
N VAL A 18 10.58 -12.23 -15.42
CA VAL A 18 9.12 -12.07 -15.47
C VAL A 18 8.52 -13.40 -15.88
N PRO A 19 7.62 -14.00 -15.07
CA PRO A 19 6.98 -15.26 -15.45
C PRO A 19 6.21 -15.13 -16.77
N ASP A 20 6.18 -16.21 -17.54
CA ASP A 20 5.44 -16.27 -18.80
C ASP A 20 3.95 -15.95 -18.57
N GLY A 21 3.36 -15.20 -19.47
CA GLY A 21 1.94 -14.81 -19.41
C GLY A 21 1.61 -13.60 -18.54
N VAL A 22 2.61 -12.98 -17.90
CA VAL A 22 2.41 -11.73 -17.16
C VAL A 22 2.80 -10.54 -18.03
N ALA A 23 1.87 -9.60 -18.22
CA ALA A 23 2.14 -8.39 -18.98
C ALA A 23 3.25 -7.55 -18.31
N LEU A 24 4.32 -7.26 -19.06
CA LEU A 24 5.48 -6.48 -18.58
C LEU A 24 5.09 -5.12 -17.99
N VAL A 25 4.10 -4.45 -18.56
CA VAL A 25 3.59 -3.15 -18.10
C VAL A 25 3.03 -3.21 -16.68
N GLY A 26 2.48 -4.35 -16.25
CA GLY A 26 1.97 -4.54 -14.90
C GLY A 26 3.05 -4.86 -13.86
N MET A 27 3.98 -5.73 -14.19
CA MET A 27 4.83 -6.41 -13.19
C MET A 27 6.00 -5.59 -12.64
N GLN A 28 6.64 -4.77 -13.47
CA GLN A 28 7.84 -4.02 -13.03
C GLN A 28 7.53 -2.97 -11.95
N PHE A 29 6.31 -2.44 -11.95
CA PHE A 29 5.88 -1.41 -11.01
C PHE A 29 5.06 -1.96 -9.84
N GLU A 30 4.56 -3.17 -9.96
CA GLU A 30 3.67 -3.81 -8.98
C GLU A 30 4.43 -4.48 -7.85
N ALA A 31 5.57 -5.11 -8.14
CA ALA A 31 6.31 -5.93 -7.20
C ALA A 31 6.57 -5.18 -5.87
N HIS A 32 7.10 -3.97 -5.93
CA HIS A 32 7.43 -3.20 -4.73
C HIS A 32 6.20 -2.86 -3.87
N ALA A 33 5.09 -2.40 -4.47
CA ALA A 33 3.89 -2.05 -3.71
C ALA A 33 3.16 -3.29 -3.21
N LEU A 34 3.17 -4.35 -4.01
CA LEU A 34 2.58 -5.63 -3.64
C LEU A 34 3.38 -6.30 -2.50
N GLU A 35 4.71 -6.31 -2.58
CA GLU A 35 5.55 -6.82 -1.49
C GLU A 35 5.37 -6.02 -0.19
N LEU A 36 5.33 -4.68 -0.28
CA LEU A 36 5.01 -3.83 0.86
C LEU A 36 3.65 -4.18 1.47
N ALA A 37 2.62 -4.33 0.63
CA ALA A 37 1.29 -4.69 1.09
C ALA A 37 1.28 -6.10 1.72
N TYR A 38 1.91 -7.07 1.07
CA TYR A 38 1.97 -8.44 1.56
C TYR A 38 2.71 -8.54 2.90
N GLN A 39 3.90 -7.96 2.98
CA GLN A 39 4.67 -7.96 4.22
C GLN A 39 3.96 -7.18 5.34
N ALA A 40 3.29 -6.07 5.00
CA ALA A 40 2.53 -5.29 5.99
C ALA A 40 1.28 -6.02 6.51
N VAL A 41 0.54 -6.65 5.63
CA VAL A 41 -0.76 -7.28 5.95
C VAL A 41 -0.55 -8.71 6.46
N VAL A 42 0.21 -9.52 5.72
CA VAL A 42 0.32 -10.96 5.98
C VAL A 42 1.44 -11.26 6.96
N GLU A 43 2.68 -10.84 6.69
CA GLU A 43 3.82 -11.26 7.52
C GLU A 43 3.88 -10.50 8.86
N ILE A 44 3.91 -9.16 8.80
CA ILE A 44 4.06 -8.34 10.01
C ILE A 44 2.70 -8.12 10.67
N GLY A 45 1.68 -7.82 9.87
CA GLY A 45 0.31 -7.66 10.32
C GLY A 45 -0.28 -8.93 10.88
N ALA A 46 0.18 -10.09 10.40
CA ALA A 46 -0.34 -11.41 10.78
C ALA A 46 -1.86 -11.43 10.75
N LEU A 47 -2.42 -10.97 9.60
CA LEU A 47 -3.86 -10.86 9.39
C LEU A 47 -4.54 -12.21 9.59
N LYS A 48 -5.71 -12.18 10.20
CA LYS A 48 -6.54 -13.37 10.42
C LYS A 48 -7.88 -13.22 9.71
N ASP A 49 -8.51 -14.35 9.43
CA ASP A 49 -9.81 -14.39 8.77
C ASP A 49 -10.85 -13.57 9.54
N GLY A 50 -11.63 -12.78 8.80
CA GLY A 50 -12.75 -12.01 9.33
C GLY A 50 -12.37 -10.78 10.16
N GLU A 51 -11.09 -10.43 10.30
CA GLU A 51 -10.67 -9.25 11.07
C GLU A 51 -11.14 -7.93 10.43
N ARG A 52 -11.21 -6.90 11.26
CA ARG A 52 -11.47 -5.53 10.83
C ARG A 52 -10.15 -4.82 10.55
N VAL A 53 -9.97 -4.40 9.31
CA VAL A 53 -8.74 -3.77 8.81
C VAL A 53 -8.99 -2.31 8.44
N LEU A 54 -8.08 -1.42 8.81
CA LEU A 54 -8.05 -0.07 8.29
C LEU A 54 -6.76 0.14 7.50
N ILE A 55 -6.88 0.71 6.29
CA ILE A 55 -5.75 1.04 5.43
C ILE A 55 -5.70 2.55 5.22
N ASN A 56 -4.72 3.22 5.82
CA ASN A 56 -4.47 4.66 5.62
C ASN A 56 -3.56 4.86 4.40
N GLY A 57 -4.05 5.55 3.40
CA GLY A 57 -3.51 5.61 2.05
C GLY A 57 -4.12 4.53 1.15
N GLY A 58 -5.40 4.21 1.39
CA GLY A 58 -6.12 3.11 0.73
C GLY A 58 -6.20 3.21 -0.79
N GLY A 59 -6.20 4.43 -1.35
CA GLY A 59 -6.24 4.66 -2.79
C GLY A 59 -4.87 4.56 -3.48
N GLY A 60 -3.76 4.37 -2.76
CA GLY A 60 -2.43 4.19 -3.33
C GLY A 60 -2.11 2.72 -3.66
N GLY A 61 -0.97 2.47 -4.31
CA GLY A 61 -0.58 1.12 -4.75
C GLY A 61 -0.52 0.10 -3.61
N VAL A 62 0.06 0.45 -2.46
CA VAL A 62 0.08 -0.43 -1.28
C VAL A 62 -1.33 -0.68 -0.75
N GLY A 63 -2.16 0.37 -0.71
CA GLY A 63 -3.53 0.28 -0.21
C GLY A 63 -4.43 -0.59 -1.06
N THR A 64 -4.33 -0.50 -2.38
CA THR A 64 -5.13 -1.31 -3.32
C THR A 64 -4.79 -2.79 -3.28
N PHE A 65 -3.52 -3.15 -3.10
CA PHE A 65 -3.11 -4.54 -2.87
C PHE A 65 -3.47 -5.02 -1.46
N GLY A 66 -3.28 -4.18 -0.44
CA GLY A 66 -3.68 -4.50 0.93
C GLY A 66 -5.17 -4.81 1.06
N LEU A 67 -6.02 -4.06 0.34
CA LEU A 67 -7.45 -4.34 0.23
C LEU A 67 -7.70 -5.76 -0.30
N GLN A 68 -7.10 -6.10 -1.45
CA GLN A 68 -7.31 -7.39 -2.09
C GLN A 68 -6.85 -8.55 -1.21
N LEU A 69 -5.67 -8.42 -0.59
CA LEU A 69 -5.15 -9.42 0.35
C LEU A 69 -6.09 -9.62 1.55
N ALA A 70 -6.59 -8.55 2.14
CA ALA A 70 -7.50 -8.62 3.28
C ALA A 70 -8.88 -9.19 2.88
N LYS A 71 -9.40 -8.82 1.72
CA LYS A 71 -10.67 -9.36 1.21
C LYS A 71 -10.62 -10.87 0.94
N ARG A 72 -9.49 -11.38 0.50
CA ARG A 72 -9.28 -12.83 0.31
C ARG A 72 -9.40 -13.63 1.62
N GLN A 73 -9.18 -12.99 2.76
CA GLN A 73 -9.37 -13.56 4.10
C GLN A 73 -10.72 -13.18 4.74
N GLY A 74 -11.68 -12.74 3.93
CA GLY A 74 -13.02 -12.42 4.42
C GLY A 74 -13.09 -11.22 5.37
N CYS A 75 -12.06 -10.35 5.38
CA CYS A 75 -11.99 -9.22 6.29
C CYS A 75 -12.91 -8.07 5.90
N THR A 76 -13.35 -7.31 6.91
CA THR A 76 -13.97 -6.00 6.71
C THR A 76 -12.88 -4.95 6.59
N VAL A 77 -12.82 -4.25 5.44
CA VAL A 77 -11.72 -3.33 5.12
C VAL A 77 -12.21 -1.90 4.96
N TRP A 78 -11.71 -1.02 5.82
CA TRP A 78 -11.95 0.41 5.71
C TRP A 78 -10.72 1.10 5.10
N GLY A 79 -10.95 2.09 4.25
CA GLY A 79 -9.90 2.85 3.61
C GLY A 79 -9.94 4.33 3.98
N VAL A 80 -8.78 4.93 4.18
CA VAL A 80 -8.62 6.37 4.41
C VAL A 80 -7.81 6.95 3.28
N ASP A 81 -8.32 8.00 2.62
CA ASP A 81 -7.57 8.75 1.59
C ASP A 81 -8.21 10.13 1.38
N THR A 82 -7.95 10.79 0.25
CA THR A 82 -8.55 12.10 -0.08
C THR A 82 -9.90 11.96 -0.79
N GLY A 83 -10.73 13.01 -0.72
CA GLY A 83 -12.08 13.03 -1.26
C GLY A 83 -12.22 12.56 -2.71
N GLU A 84 -11.28 12.92 -3.59
CA GLU A 84 -11.33 12.53 -5.01
C GLU A 84 -11.19 11.03 -5.25
N LYS A 85 -10.44 10.33 -4.40
CA LYS A 85 -10.20 8.88 -4.51
C LYS A 85 -11.31 8.03 -3.92
N LEU A 86 -12.15 8.58 -3.04
CA LEU A 86 -13.11 7.78 -2.28
C LEU A 86 -14.09 7.03 -3.17
N LYS A 87 -14.53 7.64 -4.27
CA LYS A 87 -15.41 6.97 -5.24
C LYS A 87 -14.74 5.74 -5.86
N ALA A 88 -13.47 5.87 -6.27
CA ALA A 88 -12.72 4.76 -6.83
C ALA A 88 -12.49 3.66 -5.77
N MET A 89 -12.15 4.03 -4.54
CA MET A 89 -11.97 3.09 -3.44
C MET A 89 -13.25 2.30 -3.12
N THR A 90 -14.41 2.97 -3.11
CA THR A 90 -15.70 2.27 -2.95
C THR A 90 -15.93 1.26 -4.08
N ALA A 91 -15.65 1.66 -5.33
CA ALA A 91 -15.77 0.76 -6.48
C ALA A 91 -14.79 -0.43 -6.44
N MET A 92 -13.63 -0.27 -5.81
CA MET A 92 -12.66 -1.35 -5.60
C MET A 92 -13.08 -2.36 -4.52
N GLY A 93 -14.09 -2.05 -3.70
CA GLY A 93 -14.62 -2.96 -2.68
C GLY A 93 -14.19 -2.68 -1.24
N PHE A 94 -13.74 -1.47 -0.92
CA PHE A 94 -13.67 -1.03 0.48
C PHE A 94 -15.08 -1.00 1.08
N ASP A 95 -15.27 -1.57 2.27
CA ASP A 95 -16.58 -1.59 2.94
C ASP A 95 -16.96 -0.21 3.46
N ARG A 96 -15.98 0.61 3.82
CA ARG A 96 -16.15 2.02 4.17
C ARG A 96 -14.92 2.82 3.76
N VAL A 97 -15.16 4.04 3.29
CA VAL A 97 -14.09 4.99 2.95
C VAL A 97 -14.23 6.25 3.79
N ILE A 98 -13.10 6.82 4.19
CA ILE A 98 -12.99 7.99 5.06
C ILE A 98 -12.15 9.04 4.36
N ASP A 99 -12.69 10.24 4.22
CA ASP A 99 -11.93 11.42 3.82
C ASP A 99 -11.17 11.99 5.01
N TYR A 100 -9.85 11.87 5.02
CA TYR A 100 -9.02 12.38 6.11
C TYR A 100 -9.08 13.91 6.26
N LYS A 101 -9.56 14.63 5.25
CA LYS A 101 -9.78 16.08 5.32
C LYS A 101 -11.04 16.45 6.10
N GLN A 102 -11.98 15.52 6.23
CA GLN A 102 -13.26 15.74 6.91
C GLN A 102 -13.35 15.00 8.24
N GLN A 103 -12.71 13.83 8.34
CA GLN A 103 -12.84 12.95 9.50
C GLN A 103 -11.49 12.36 9.90
N ASP A 104 -11.22 12.34 11.20
CA ASP A 104 -10.08 11.62 11.75
C ASP A 104 -10.52 10.21 12.20
N PHE A 105 -10.00 9.18 11.55
CA PHE A 105 -10.34 7.80 11.87
C PHE A 105 -10.01 7.40 13.32
N THR A 106 -9.06 8.09 13.97
CA THR A 106 -8.70 7.81 15.36
C THR A 106 -9.71 8.37 16.37
N GLN A 107 -10.66 9.19 15.90
CA GLN A 107 -11.68 9.84 16.72
C GLN A 107 -13.10 9.32 16.46
N LEU A 108 -13.26 8.36 15.55
CA LEU A 108 -14.58 7.81 15.20
C LEU A 108 -15.17 6.85 16.26
N GLY A 109 -14.42 6.51 17.30
CA GLY A 109 -14.81 5.49 18.27
C GLY A 109 -14.70 4.04 17.76
N GLU A 110 -14.35 3.87 16.50
CA GLU A 110 -14.18 2.57 15.85
C GLU A 110 -12.82 1.95 16.18
N ARG A 111 -12.77 0.64 16.21
CA ARG A 111 -11.54 -0.11 16.52
C ARG A 111 -11.28 -1.19 15.47
N PHE A 112 -10.01 -1.36 15.16
CA PHE A 112 -9.52 -2.26 14.13
C PHE A 112 -8.53 -3.27 14.73
N ASP A 113 -8.56 -4.48 14.18
CA ASP A 113 -7.63 -5.54 14.56
C ASP A 113 -6.27 -5.33 13.86
N LEU A 114 -6.29 -4.75 12.67
CA LEU A 114 -5.09 -4.33 11.94
C LEU A 114 -5.27 -2.94 11.34
N VAL A 115 -4.28 -2.07 11.58
CA VAL A 115 -4.14 -0.79 10.88
C VAL A 115 -2.86 -0.82 10.08
N VAL A 116 -2.97 -0.69 8.74
CA VAL A 116 -1.83 -0.52 7.82
C VAL A 116 -1.75 0.95 7.43
N ASP A 117 -0.60 1.58 7.67
CA ASP A 117 -0.45 3.02 7.50
C ASP A 117 0.68 3.36 6.53
N ALA A 118 0.31 3.90 5.35
CA ALA A 118 1.25 4.39 4.34
C ALA A 118 1.52 5.92 4.46
N LYS A 119 0.94 6.60 5.46
CA LYS A 119 1.04 8.07 5.59
C LYS A 119 1.65 8.54 6.91
N THR A 120 1.64 7.73 7.95
CA THR A 120 2.28 7.88 9.27
C THR A 120 2.46 9.33 9.74
N LYS A 121 1.34 9.99 10.06
CA LYS A 121 1.34 11.39 10.54
C LYS A 121 0.78 11.55 11.96
N ARG A 122 0.32 10.46 12.58
CA ARG A 122 -0.34 10.48 13.88
C ARG A 122 0.56 9.96 14.98
N SER A 123 0.35 10.46 16.19
CA SER A 123 1.07 9.97 17.36
C SER A 123 0.63 8.54 17.73
N ALA A 124 1.50 7.81 18.42
CA ALA A 124 1.21 6.46 18.89
C ALA A 124 -0.04 6.40 19.80
N GLY A 125 -0.28 7.46 20.59
CA GLY A 125 -1.48 7.56 21.45
C GLY A 125 -2.78 7.67 20.63
N GLU A 126 -2.76 8.43 19.55
CA GLU A 126 -3.89 8.55 18.63
C GLU A 126 -4.16 7.23 17.92
N LEU A 127 -3.12 6.60 17.39
CA LEU A 127 -3.22 5.30 16.71
C LEU A 127 -3.75 4.21 17.65
N ALA A 128 -3.33 4.21 18.92
CA ALA A 128 -3.81 3.25 19.91
C ALA A 128 -5.33 3.34 20.17
N ARG A 129 -5.96 4.51 19.98
CA ARG A 129 -7.43 4.64 20.11
C ARG A 129 -8.19 3.88 19.03
N ALA A 130 -7.61 3.78 17.84
CA ALA A 130 -8.21 3.07 16.71
C ALA A 130 -7.92 1.56 16.71
N LEU A 131 -7.19 1.03 17.70
CA LEU A 131 -6.88 -0.40 17.77
C LEU A 131 -7.74 -1.11 18.83
N THR A 132 -8.09 -2.37 18.55
CA THR A 132 -8.61 -3.29 19.57
C THR A 132 -7.52 -3.57 20.62
N LEU A 133 -7.86 -4.28 21.70
CA LEU A 133 -6.89 -4.61 22.77
C LEU A 133 -5.71 -5.42 22.23
N THR A 134 -5.96 -6.31 21.28
CA THR A 134 -4.96 -7.15 20.61
C THR A 134 -4.58 -6.62 19.24
N GLY A 135 -5.08 -5.43 18.88
CA GLY A 135 -4.88 -4.82 17.58
C GLY A 135 -3.42 -4.53 17.27
N ARG A 136 -3.08 -4.58 15.99
CA ARG A 136 -1.74 -4.36 15.45
C ARG A 136 -1.75 -3.13 14.54
N TYR A 137 -0.70 -2.33 14.66
CA TYR A 137 -0.42 -1.23 13.75
C TYR A 137 0.87 -1.51 12.99
N VAL A 138 0.83 -1.38 11.68
CA VAL A 138 1.99 -1.55 10.79
C VAL A 138 2.13 -0.31 9.92
N THR A 139 3.27 0.38 10.04
CA THR A 139 3.60 1.44 9.09
C THR A 139 4.54 0.94 8.01
N VAL A 140 4.27 1.35 6.75
CA VAL A 140 5.11 1.03 5.58
C VAL A 140 6.04 2.18 5.19
N GLY A 141 6.11 3.21 6.01
CA GLY A 141 6.98 4.37 5.82
C GLY A 141 6.61 5.49 6.77
N GLY A 142 7.35 6.58 6.77
CA GLY A 142 7.07 7.74 7.60
C GLY A 142 8.27 8.63 7.82
N ASP A 143 8.03 9.76 8.46
CA ASP A 143 9.08 10.67 8.91
C ASP A 143 9.98 10.01 9.96
N PRO A 144 11.31 10.17 9.90
CA PRO A 144 12.23 9.56 10.87
C PRO A 144 11.89 9.85 12.34
N GLY A 145 11.45 11.07 12.65
CA GLY A 145 11.06 11.44 14.02
C GLY A 145 9.84 10.67 14.52
N GLN A 146 8.86 10.47 13.65
CA GLN A 146 7.67 9.66 13.97
C GLN A 146 8.00 8.18 14.11
N LEU A 147 8.87 7.64 13.25
CA LEU A 147 9.33 6.26 13.37
C LEU A 147 10.05 6.01 14.70
N ILE A 148 10.91 6.93 15.12
CA ILE A 148 11.56 6.88 16.43
C ILE A 148 10.52 6.92 17.56
N ALA A 149 9.54 7.82 17.49
CA ALA A 149 8.47 7.90 18.48
C ALA A 149 7.65 6.62 18.58
N LEU A 150 7.38 5.95 17.44
CA LEU A 150 6.71 4.65 17.40
C LEU A 150 7.57 3.53 18.03
N LEU A 151 8.89 3.54 17.83
CA LEU A 151 9.80 2.59 18.50
C LEU A 151 9.77 2.73 20.02
N PHE A 152 9.77 3.98 20.54
CA PHE A 152 9.62 4.22 21.97
C PHE A 152 8.22 3.81 22.47
N ALA A 153 7.16 4.13 21.73
CA ALA A 153 5.81 3.76 22.11
C ALA A 153 5.60 2.23 22.19
N ARG A 154 6.32 1.46 21.39
CA ARG A 154 6.34 0.00 21.48
C ARG A 154 6.81 -0.48 22.86
N TRP A 155 7.72 0.23 23.49
CA TRP A 155 8.26 -0.14 24.81
C TRP A 155 7.26 0.17 25.95
N PHE A 156 6.52 1.28 25.84
CA PHE A 156 5.57 1.74 26.87
C PHE A 156 4.11 1.46 26.55
N GLY A 157 3.80 0.98 25.33
CA GLY A 157 2.44 0.80 24.85
C GLY A 157 1.88 -0.60 25.04
N ARG A 158 0.57 -0.67 25.31
CA ARG A 158 -0.20 -1.93 25.36
C ARG A 158 -0.58 -2.44 23.97
N ARG A 159 -0.20 -1.74 22.88
CA ARG A 159 -0.57 -2.05 21.50
C ARG A 159 0.66 -2.44 20.68
N ASN A 160 0.48 -3.38 19.77
CA ASN A 160 1.54 -3.84 18.85
C ASN A 160 1.77 -2.79 17.75
N MET A 161 2.75 -1.91 17.94
CA MET A 161 3.20 -0.95 16.93
C MET A 161 4.42 -1.53 16.21
N ARG A 162 4.35 -1.65 14.89
CA ARG A 162 5.41 -2.27 14.08
C ARG A 162 5.78 -1.37 12.90
N ILE A 163 7.06 -1.31 12.60
CA ILE A 163 7.61 -0.60 11.45
C ILE A 163 8.03 -1.67 10.45
N LEU A 164 7.53 -1.58 9.22
CA LEU A 164 7.96 -2.46 8.15
C LEU A 164 9.31 -1.98 7.59
N ALA A 165 10.33 -2.80 7.72
CA ALA A 165 11.54 -2.72 6.91
C ALA A 165 11.37 -3.68 5.74
N LEU A 166 11.10 -3.14 4.55
CA LEU A 166 10.85 -3.95 3.36
C LEU A 166 12.05 -4.86 3.06
N LYS A 167 11.77 -6.12 2.84
CA LYS A 167 12.71 -7.10 2.29
C LYS A 167 12.34 -7.32 0.84
N SER A 168 13.00 -6.58 -0.05
CA SER A 168 12.74 -6.67 -1.49
C SER A 168 13.00 -8.08 -2.02
N ASN A 169 12.20 -8.49 -2.98
CA ASN A 169 12.27 -9.77 -3.68
C ASN A 169 12.06 -11.03 -2.81
N LYS A 170 11.62 -10.85 -1.56
CA LYS A 170 11.47 -11.97 -0.62
C LYS A 170 10.28 -12.87 -0.95
N ASN A 171 9.18 -12.30 -1.41
CA ASN A 171 7.89 -13.00 -1.52
C ASN A 171 7.44 -13.18 -2.97
N LEU A 172 8.33 -12.99 -3.95
CA LEU A 172 7.94 -12.99 -5.36
C LEU A 172 7.45 -14.35 -5.83
N ASP A 173 8.03 -15.45 -5.34
CA ASP A 173 7.61 -16.81 -5.70
C ASP A 173 6.15 -17.09 -5.25
N GLU A 174 5.71 -16.50 -4.15
CA GLU A 174 4.35 -16.60 -3.64
C GLU A 174 3.37 -15.65 -4.36
N LEU A 175 3.86 -14.46 -4.74
CA LEU A 175 3.04 -13.39 -5.28
C LEU A 175 2.88 -13.47 -6.82
N ALA A 176 3.89 -13.96 -7.54
CA ALA A 176 3.83 -14.06 -8.99
C ALA A 176 2.67 -14.94 -9.49
N PRO A 177 2.36 -16.12 -8.89
CA PRO A 177 1.18 -16.90 -9.28
C PRO A 177 -0.14 -16.18 -9.04
N LEU A 178 -0.23 -15.32 -8.01
CA LEU A 178 -1.45 -14.56 -7.72
C LEU A 178 -1.69 -13.45 -8.74
N LEU A 179 -0.62 -12.84 -9.26
CA LEU A 179 -0.71 -11.87 -10.36
C LEU A 179 -1.02 -12.55 -11.68
N SER A 180 -0.30 -13.60 -12.05
CA SER A 180 -0.48 -14.30 -13.33
C SER A 180 -1.87 -14.95 -13.46
N SER A 181 -2.43 -15.45 -12.38
CA SER A 181 -3.80 -15.97 -12.35
C SER A 181 -4.89 -14.89 -12.34
N GLY A 182 -4.51 -13.61 -12.16
CA GLY A 182 -5.46 -12.51 -11.99
C GLY A 182 -6.18 -12.51 -10.61
N ALA A 183 -5.71 -13.33 -9.66
CA ALA A 183 -6.22 -13.36 -8.30
C ALA A 183 -5.88 -12.08 -7.51
N LEU A 184 -4.80 -11.43 -7.88
CA LEU A 184 -4.47 -10.04 -7.53
C LEU A 184 -4.31 -9.23 -8.80
N LYS A 185 -4.80 -8.00 -8.79
CA LYS A 185 -4.76 -7.10 -9.95
C LYS A 185 -4.20 -5.74 -9.54
N ALA A 186 -3.28 -5.21 -10.35
CA ALA A 186 -2.85 -3.83 -10.19
C ALA A 186 -3.98 -2.87 -10.54
N VAL A 187 -4.06 -1.82 -9.77
CA VAL A 187 -4.85 -0.64 -10.12
C VAL A 187 -3.90 0.33 -10.81
N ILE A 188 -4.08 0.51 -12.11
CA ILE A 188 -3.22 1.34 -12.96
C ILE A 188 -3.86 2.72 -13.14
N ASP A 189 -3.10 3.77 -12.87
CA ASP A 189 -3.39 5.16 -13.22
C ASP A 189 -2.56 5.49 -14.48
N GLY A 190 -3.17 5.38 -15.64
CA GLY A 190 -2.53 5.50 -16.94
C GLY A 190 -2.95 4.40 -17.92
N PRO A 191 -2.14 4.07 -18.93
CA PRO A 191 -0.78 4.60 -19.18
C PRO A 191 -0.76 6.06 -19.64
N TYR A 192 0.33 6.76 -19.34
CA TYR A 192 0.61 8.12 -19.76
C TYR A 192 1.87 8.18 -20.62
N THR A 193 2.04 9.22 -21.42
CA THR A 193 3.26 9.41 -22.22
C THR A 193 4.42 9.93 -21.35
N LEU A 194 5.66 9.68 -21.76
CA LEU A 194 6.86 10.17 -21.07
C LEU A 194 6.86 11.71 -20.92
N HIS A 195 6.32 12.46 -21.89
CA HIS A 195 6.21 13.92 -21.83
C HIS A 195 5.35 14.42 -20.66
N GLU A 196 4.44 13.61 -20.15
CA GLU A 196 3.60 13.94 -18.99
C GLU A 196 4.29 13.73 -17.64
N ALA A 197 5.48 13.12 -17.62
CA ALA A 197 6.21 12.80 -16.40
C ALA A 197 6.32 13.98 -15.40
N PRO A 198 6.67 15.23 -15.80
CA PRO A 198 6.77 16.34 -14.86
C PRO A 198 5.44 16.67 -14.16
N ARG A 199 4.32 16.56 -14.87
CA ARG A 199 2.97 16.75 -14.33
C ARG A 199 2.62 15.63 -13.35
N LEU A 200 2.92 14.40 -13.74
CA LEU A 200 2.60 13.21 -12.97
C LEU A 200 3.43 13.10 -11.69
N ILE A 201 4.70 13.51 -11.71
CA ILE A 201 5.54 13.59 -10.50
C ILE A 201 4.93 14.55 -9.49
N ARG A 202 4.44 15.72 -9.91
CA ARG A 202 3.74 16.65 -9.03
C ARG A 202 2.46 16.04 -8.47
N ARG A 203 1.61 15.48 -9.34
CA ARG A 203 0.36 14.80 -8.95
C ARG A 203 0.60 13.66 -7.97
N PHE A 204 1.69 12.90 -8.16
CA PHE A 204 2.12 11.85 -7.24
C PHE A 204 2.55 12.43 -5.88
N GLY A 205 3.35 13.50 -5.87
CA GLY A 205 3.78 14.20 -4.65
C GLY A 205 2.60 14.78 -3.85
N GLU A 206 1.56 15.25 -4.53
CA GLU A 206 0.31 15.73 -3.94
C GLU A 206 -0.60 14.59 -3.46
N GLY A 207 -0.28 13.34 -3.80
CA GLY A 207 -1.05 12.16 -3.42
C GLY A 207 -2.37 12.01 -4.19
N LEU A 208 -2.51 12.62 -5.36
CA LEU A 208 -3.74 12.63 -6.17
C LEU A 208 -3.88 11.43 -7.11
N HIS A 209 -2.86 10.57 -7.21
CA HIS A 209 -2.88 9.36 -8.02
C HIS A 209 -3.68 8.26 -7.34
N THR A 210 -4.25 7.35 -8.14
CA THR A 210 -4.93 6.14 -7.65
C THR A 210 -4.16 4.91 -8.11
N GLY A 211 -3.81 4.00 -7.18
CA GLY A 211 -3.01 2.83 -7.52
C GLY A 211 -1.59 3.20 -7.94
N LYS A 212 -1.17 2.74 -9.11
CA LYS A 212 0.17 2.94 -9.69
C LYS A 212 0.11 3.81 -10.94
N VAL A 213 0.90 4.89 -10.95
CA VAL A 213 1.10 5.71 -12.15
C VAL A 213 2.07 4.98 -13.09
N VAL A 214 1.66 4.78 -14.32
CA VAL A 214 2.44 4.10 -15.36
C VAL A 214 2.68 5.04 -16.53
N LEU A 215 3.93 5.08 -16.99
CA LEU A 215 4.36 5.80 -18.19
C LEU A 215 4.74 4.80 -19.27
N GLU A 216 4.28 5.04 -20.47
CA GLU A 216 4.68 4.32 -21.67
C GLU A 216 5.79 5.12 -22.36
N VAL A 217 6.96 4.51 -22.52
CA VAL A 217 8.17 5.16 -23.07
C VAL A 217 8.25 5.00 -24.58
N ALA A 218 7.89 3.83 -25.10
CA ALA A 218 7.78 3.54 -26.51
C ALA A 218 6.46 2.85 -26.79
N GLY A 219 5.86 3.09 -27.96
CA GLY A 219 4.67 2.35 -28.37
C GLY A 219 4.99 0.84 -28.38
N ALA A 220 4.12 0.04 -27.79
CA ALA A 220 4.21 -1.41 -27.95
C ALA A 220 3.96 -1.71 -29.43
N GLU A 221 5.00 -2.12 -30.18
CA GLU A 221 4.87 -2.80 -31.45
C GLU A 221 4.53 -4.28 -31.22
#